data_36df523fae42ef58093aa16f21af7a61
#
_entry.id   36df523fae42ef58093aa16f21af7a61
#
_cell.length_a   1.000
_cell.length_b   1.000
_cell.length_c   1.000
_cell.angle_alpha   90.00
_cell.angle_beta   90.00
_cell.angle_gamma   90.00
#
_symmetry.space_group_name_H-M   'P 1'
#
loop_
_entity.id
_entity.type
_entity.pdbx_description
1 polymer ?
#
loop_
_entity_poly.entity_id
_entity_poly.type
_entity_poly.pdbx_seq_one_letter_code
_entity_poly.pdbx_strand_id
1 'polypeptide(L)'
;TLFRSSLDGPAEIHNQYRVTKGGRPTHKLVMRALTLLQKHHVDYNVLVCVNRTSALQPLQVYDFLCDAGVEFIQFIPVVERLANETAAHAGLKLHAPGDIQGELTEWSVCPQEFGEFLVAIFDHWIKRDVGKIFVMNIEWAFANFVGAPGAVCHHQPTCGRSVIVEHNGDVYACDHYVYPQYRLGNMLQQMIAEMIDSPQQQAFGEDKFKQLPAQCRSCNVLKACWGGCSKHRFMLDASGKPGLNYLCAGYQRYFRHLPPYLKAMVDLRSEERRVGKECRSRWSP
;
A
#
# COMPACT_ATOMS: atom_id res chain seq x y z
N THR A 1 18.44 0.06 -6.75
CA THR A 1 17.60 -0.35 -5.59
C THR A 1 17.15 0.91 -4.88
N LEU A 2 15.86 1.22 -4.91
CA LEU A 2 15.32 2.36 -4.19
C LEU A 2 15.40 2.12 -2.68
N PHE A 3 16.03 3.04 -1.98
CA PHE A 3 16.01 3.05 -0.53
C PHE A 3 14.58 3.40 -0.05
N ARG A 4 14.08 2.74 1.01
CA ARG A 4 12.76 3.02 1.57
C ARG A 4 12.90 3.60 2.96
N SER A 5 12.26 4.74 3.21
CA SER A 5 12.20 5.38 4.52
C SER A 5 10.77 5.52 4.98
N SER A 6 10.51 5.28 6.26
CA SER A 6 9.17 5.46 6.85
C SER A 6 9.08 6.84 7.51
N LEU A 7 8.18 7.70 6.98
CA LEU A 7 7.94 9.04 7.52
C LEU A 7 6.46 9.39 7.33
N ASP A 8 5.69 9.43 8.43
CA ASP A 8 4.22 9.51 8.37
C ASP A 8 3.68 10.96 8.34
N GLY A 9 4.55 11.96 8.23
CA GLY A 9 4.21 13.38 8.23
C GLY A 9 4.99 14.18 9.26
N PRO A 10 4.51 15.35 9.68
CA PRO A 10 5.16 16.20 10.70
C PRO A 10 5.28 15.47 12.04
N ALA A 11 6.09 16.05 12.95
CA ALA A 11 6.50 15.39 14.18
C ALA A 11 5.35 14.92 15.07
N GLU A 12 4.29 15.72 15.16
CA GLU A 12 3.09 15.42 15.96
C GLU A 12 2.31 14.22 15.43
N ILE A 13 2.30 13.99 14.11
CA ILE A 13 1.66 12.84 13.48
C ILE A 13 2.59 11.63 13.56
N HIS A 14 3.84 11.78 13.13
CA HIS A 14 4.80 10.69 13.06
C HIS A 14 5.07 10.06 14.43
N ASN A 15 5.32 10.89 15.46
CA ASN A 15 5.71 10.43 16.78
C ASN A 15 4.57 9.79 17.59
N GLN A 16 3.33 9.87 17.11
CA GLN A 16 2.19 9.25 17.78
C GLN A 16 2.34 7.71 17.84
N TYR A 17 2.88 7.13 16.78
CA TYR A 17 3.04 5.68 16.67
C TYR A 17 4.49 5.23 16.41
N ARG A 18 5.34 6.13 15.88
CA ARG A 18 6.73 5.78 15.59
C ARG A 18 7.66 6.24 16.70
N VAL A 19 7.80 5.35 17.66
CA VAL A 19 8.67 5.53 18.83
C VAL A 19 9.70 4.40 18.94
N THR A 20 10.79 4.64 19.62
CA THR A 20 11.76 3.59 19.97
C THR A 20 11.13 2.57 20.92
N LYS A 21 11.78 1.41 21.14
CA LYS A 21 11.35 0.43 22.17
C LYS A 21 11.22 1.06 23.58
N GLY A 22 11.93 2.15 23.85
CA GLY A 22 11.84 2.92 25.11
C GLY A 22 10.86 4.09 25.05
N GLY A 23 9.96 4.17 24.06
CA GLY A 23 8.92 5.20 23.95
C GLY A 23 9.41 6.58 23.47
N ARG A 24 10.68 6.73 23.05
CA ARG A 24 11.21 8.02 22.60
C ARG A 24 10.81 8.32 21.15
N PRO A 25 10.44 9.57 20.81
CA PRO A 25 10.12 10.01 19.46
C PRO A 25 11.23 9.73 18.44
N THR A 26 10.88 9.33 17.21
CA THR A 26 11.84 8.99 16.16
C THR A 26 11.90 9.99 15.00
N HIS A 27 10.98 10.94 14.89
CA HIS A 27 10.89 11.88 13.77
C HIS A 27 12.23 12.58 13.46
N LYS A 28 12.89 13.16 14.47
CA LYS A 28 14.20 13.84 14.28
C LYS A 28 15.29 12.91 13.72
N LEU A 29 15.29 11.63 14.10
CA LEU A 29 16.23 10.64 13.59
C LEU A 29 15.97 10.34 12.11
N VAL A 30 14.70 10.18 11.75
CA VAL A 30 14.29 9.93 10.36
C VAL A 30 14.59 11.14 9.48
N MET A 31 14.29 12.37 9.92
CA MET A 31 14.62 13.59 9.18
C MET A 31 16.13 13.76 8.97
N ARG A 32 16.95 13.44 9.97
CA ARG A 32 18.42 13.44 9.82
C ARG A 32 18.87 12.42 8.77
N ALA A 33 18.29 11.22 8.76
CA ALA A 33 18.61 10.19 7.77
C ALA A 33 18.18 10.65 6.35
N LEU A 34 17.01 11.26 6.22
CA LEU A 34 16.52 11.82 4.97
C LEU A 34 17.48 12.88 4.41
N THR A 35 17.92 13.82 5.25
CA THR A 35 18.92 14.85 4.86
C THR A 35 20.23 14.22 4.36
N LEU A 36 20.67 13.11 4.96
CA LEU A 36 21.86 12.40 4.50
C LEU A 36 21.64 11.73 3.14
N LEU A 37 20.49 11.10 2.90
CA LEU A 37 20.14 10.52 1.61
C LEU A 37 20.15 11.59 0.51
N GLN A 38 19.51 12.73 0.77
CA GLN A 38 19.47 13.87 -0.14
C GLN A 38 20.87 14.44 -0.43
N LYS A 39 21.68 14.64 0.61
CA LYS A 39 23.05 15.14 0.49
C LYS A 39 23.92 14.24 -0.40
N HIS A 40 23.70 12.94 -0.37
CA HIS A 40 24.46 11.96 -1.14
C HIS A 40 23.76 11.52 -2.44
N HIS A 41 22.69 12.21 -2.84
CA HIS A 41 21.92 11.93 -4.08
C HIS A 41 21.48 10.47 -4.19
N VAL A 42 21.09 9.87 -3.06
CA VAL A 42 20.55 8.50 -3.01
C VAL A 42 19.07 8.53 -3.37
N ASP A 43 18.67 7.75 -4.37
CA ASP A 43 17.26 7.60 -4.71
C ASP A 43 16.50 6.89 -3.57
N TYR A 44 15.39 7.46 -3.12
CA TYR A 44 14.58 6.90 -2.04
C TYR A 44 13.08 7.13 -2.25
N ASN A 45 12.29 6.25 -1.67
CA ASN A 45 10.84 6.37 -1.58
C ASN A 45 10.42 6.49 -0.11
N VAL A 46 9.50 7.41 0.19
CA VAL A 46 8.92 7.55 1.52
C VAL A 46 7.63 6.76 1.62
N LEU A 47 7.59 5.84 2.59
CA LEU A 47 6.41 5.08 2.96
C LEU A 47 5.69 5.79 4.10
N VAL A 48 4.42 6.11 3.89
CA VAL A 48 3.55 6.82 4.83
C VAL A 48 2.47 5.87 5.30
N CYS A 49 2.47 5.50 6.57
CA CYS A 49 1.39 4.75 7.18
C CYS A 49 0.21 5.67 7.49
N VAL A 50 -0.90 5.47 6.78
CA VAL A 50 -2.13 6.22 6.99
C VAL A 50 -2.99 5.49 8.02
N ASN A 51 -3.04 6.05 9.22
CA ASN A 51 -3.84 5.58 10.35
C ASN A 51 -5.08 6.47 10.55
N ARG A 52 -5.89 6.17 11.56
CA ARG A 52 -7.12 6.93 11.88
C ARG A 52 -6.87 8.42 12.09
N THR A 53 -5.75 8.81 12.68
CA THR A 53 -5.46 10.22 12.97
C THR A 53 -4.92 10.95 11.74
N SER A 54 -3.93 10.35 11.05
CA SER A 54 -3.31 10.98 9.88
C SER A 54 -4.26 11.08 8.68
N ALA A 55 -5.24 10.17 8.57
CA ALA A 55 -6.25 10.21 7.51
C ALA A 55 -7.10 11.50 7.52
N LEU A 56 -7.26 12.14 8.66
CA LEU A 56 -7.99 13.40 8.82
C LEU A 56 -7.18 14.64 8.44
N GLN A 57 -5.89 14.49 8.13
CA GLN A 57 -4.95 15.58 7.89
C GLN A 57 -4.18 15.40 6.56
N PRO A 58 -4.87 15.12 5.43
CA PRO A 58 -4.22 14.73 4.17
C PRO A 58 -3.22 15.77 3.65
N LEU A 59 -3.62 17.04 3.61
CA LEU A 59 -2.77 18.09 3.06
C LEU A 59 -1.63 18.46 3.99
N GLN A 60 -1.82 18.42 5.31
CA GLN A 60 -0.74 18.63 6.25
C GLN A 60 0.35 17.57 6.11
N VAL A 61 -0.02 16.30 5.90
CA VAL A 61 0.92 15.21 5.65
C VAL A 61 1.61 15.40 4.29
N TYR A 62 0.85 15.69 3.25
CA TYR A 62 1.37 15.81 1.89
C TYR A 62 2.31 17.02 1.75
N ASP A 63 1.87 18.21 2.15
CA ASP A 63 2.66 19.45 2.04
C ASP A 63 3.96 19.33 2.86
N PHE A 64 3.90 18.78 4.08
CA PHE A 64 5.09 18.50 4.88
C PHE A 64 6.12 17.64 4.14
N LEU A 65 5.70 16.59 3.45
CA LEU A 65 6.61 15.73 2.69
C LEU A 65 7.21 16.46 1.49
N CYS A 66 6.42 17.25 0.78
CA CYS A 66 6.90 18.08 -0.33
C CYS A 66 7.93 19.13 0.16
N ASP A 67 7.64 19.83 1.27
CA ASP A 67 8.53 20.81 1.89
C ASP A 67 9.84 20.17 2.41
N ALA A 68 9.78 18.89 2.82
CA ALA A 68 10.95 18.11 3.18
C ALA A 68 11.76 17.61 1.95
N GLY A 69 11.36 17.95 0.73
CA GLY A 69 12.05 17.57 -0.51
C GLY A 69 11.86 16.11 -0.89
N VAL A 70 10.73 15.50 -0.52
CA VAL A 70 10.39 14.12 -0.91
C VAL A 70 9.72 14.12 -2.27
N GLU A 71 10.29 13.42 -3.24
CA GLU A 71 9.74 13.30 -4.60
C GLU A 71 8.88 12.05 -4.78
N PHE A 72 9.15 10.96 -4.06
CA PHE A 72 8.47 9.67 -4.22
C PHE A 72 7.77 9.27 -2.93
N ILE A 73 6.43 9.20 -2.98
CA ILE A 73 5.56 8.98 -1.83
C ILE A 73 4.64 7.78 -2.06
N GLN A 74 4.51 6.92 -1.06
CA GLN A 74 3.54 5.82 -1.05
C GLN A 74 2.71 5.86 0.22
N PHE A 75 1.40 6.02 0.09
CA PHE A 75 0.44 5.97 1.20
C PHE A 75 -0.06 4.55 1.42
N ILE A 76 0.14 4.03 2.62
CA ILE A 76 -0.20 2.65 3.01
C ILE A 76 -1.25 2.70 4.11
N PRO A 77 -2.48 2.22 3.89
CA PRO A 77 -3.50 2.22 4.93
C PRO A 77 -3.14 1.22 6.03
N VAL A 78 -3.23 1.66 7.27
CA VAL A 78 -3.09 0.79 8.43
C VAL A 78 -4.45 0.20 8.76
N VAL A 79 -4.58 -1.11 8.62
CA VAL A 79 -5.80 -1.87 8.96
C VAL A 79 -5.37 -3.14 9.68
N GLU A 80 -5.60 -3.17 10.99
CA GLU A 80 -5.23 -4.30 11.84
C GLU A 80 -6.40 -4.71 12.74
N ARG A 81 -6.43 -5.98 13.12
CA ARG A 81 -7.40 -6.53 14.05
C ARG A 81 -6.69 -7.09 15.28
N LEU A 82 -7.30 -6.91 16.45
CA LEU A 82 -6.78 -7.46 17.70
C LEU A 82 -6.81 -8.99 17.66
N ALA A 83 -5.79 -9.61 18.22
CA ALA A 83 -5.74 -11.06 18.35
C ALA A 83 -6.92 -11.56 19.21
N ASN A 84 -7.56 -12.63 18.76
CA ASN A 84 -8.49 -13.36 19.59
C ASN A 84 -7.72 -14.18 20.66
N GLU A 85 -8.44 -14.80 21.60
CA GLU A 85 -7.83 -15.57 22.69
C GLU A 85 -6.87 -16.65 22.19
N THR A 86 -7.25 -17.39 21.13
CA THR A 86 -6.42 -18.45 20.55
C THR A 86 -5.11 -17.89 19.97
N ALA A 87 -5.17 -16.78 19.24
CA ALA A 87 -4.00 -16.13 18.69
C ALA A 87 -3.12 -15.52 19.80
N ALA A 88 -3.72 -14.94 20.84
CA ALA A 88 -3.03 -14.40 22.00
C ALA A 88 -2.29 -15.51 22.80
N HIS A 89 -2.88 -16.68 22.98
CA HIS A 89 -2.22 -17.84 23.59
C HIS A 89 -1.02 -18.33 22.74
N ALA A 90 -1.07 -18.16 21.42
CA ALA A 90 0.07 -18.41 20.53
C ALA A 90 1.10 -17.27 20.49
N GLY A 91 0.97 -16.26 21.36
CA GLY A 91 1.89 -15.12 21.44
C GLY A 91 1.68 -14.04 20.36
N LEU A 92 0.62 -14.12 19.58
CA LEU A 92 0.28 -13.14 18.56
C LEU A 92 -0.47 -11.94 19.18
N LYS A 93 -0.13 -10.73 18.76
CA LYS A 93 -0.82 -9.51 19.21
C LYS A 93 -1.93 -9.08 18.24
N LEU A 94 -1.83 -9.49 17.00
CA LEU A 94 -2.76 -9.16 15.92
C LEU A 94 -3.38 -10.43 15.35
N HIS A 95 -4.59 -10.29 14.84
CA HIS A 95 -5.35 -11.40 14.25
C HIS A 95 -4.79 -11.77 12.88
N ALA A 96 -4.67 -13.07 12.62
CA ALA A 96 -4.20 -13.57 11.33
C ALA A 96 -5.23 -13.26 10.22
N PRO A 97 -4.76 -12.99 8.97
CA PRO A 97 -5.66 -12.90 7.82
C PRO A 97 -6.36 -14.23 7.53
N GLY A 98 -7.53 -14.18 6.89
CA GLY A 98 -8.21 -15.36 6.36
C GLY A 98 -9.59 -15.64 6.96
N ASP A 99 -10.00 -14.96 8.01
CA ASP A 99 -11.35 -15.04 8.55
C ASP A 99 -11.98 -13.65 8.77
N ILE A 100 -13.26 -13.63 9.15
CA ILE A 100 -14.03 -12.39 9.39
C ILE A 100 -14.04 -11.96 10.86
N GLN A 101 -13.38 -12.68 11.74
CA GLN A 101 -13.38 -12.41 13.19
C GLN A 101 -12.33 -11.36 13.56
N GLY A 102 -12.40 -10.91 14.79
CA GLY A 102 -11.46 -9.94 15.37
C GLY A 102 -11.95 -8.50 15.30
N GLU A 103 -11.74 -7.80 16.40
CA GLU A 103 -12.05 -6.38 16.55
C GLU A 103 -10.95 -5.53 15.91
N LEU A 104 -11.35 -4.45 15.24
CA LEU A 104 -10.40 -3.49 14.68
C LEU A 104 -9.63 -2.79 15.79
N THR A 105 -8.33 -2.57 15.54
CA THR A 105 -7.53 -1.74 16.42
C THR A 105 -8.00 -0.28 16.37
N GLU A 106 -7.82 0.47 17.45
CA GLU A 106 -8.18 1.89 17.53
C GLU A 106 -7.44 2.78 16.52
N TRP A 107 -6.27 2.35 16.08
CA TRP A 107 -5.46 3.08 15.09
C TRP A 107 -5.75 2.71 13.64
N SER A 108 -6.57 1.70 13.38
CA SER A 108 -6.98 1.33 12.02
C SER A 108 -7.75 2.47 11.35
N VAL A 109 -7.37 2.78 10.10
CA VAL A 109 -8.00 3.86 9.33
C VAL A 109 -9.44 3.50 8.95
N CYS A 110 -10.35 4.47 9.04
CA CYS A 110 -11.72 4.31 8.51
C CYS A 110 -11.71 4.24 6.98
N PRO A 111 -12.51 3.36 6.36
CA PRO A 111 -12.57 3.23 4.90
C PRO A 111 -12.89 4.55 4.18
N GLN A 112 -13.90 5.28 4.65
CA GLN A 112 -14.32 6.55 4.07
C GLN A 112 -13.24 7.62 4.20
N GLU A 113 -12.63 7.73 5.38
CA GLU A 113 -11.56 8.69 5.65
C GLU A 113 -10.33 8.42 4.78
N PHE A 114 -9.97 7.14 4.57
CA PHE A 114 -8.88 6.79 3.66
C PHE A 114 -9.19 7.16 2.21
N GLY A 115 -10.44 6.97 1.76
CA GLY A 115 -10.87 7.38 0.43
C GLY A 115 -10.80 8.89 0.23
N GLU A 116 -11.31 9.68 1.19
CA GLU A 116 -11.25 11.14 1.14
C GLU A 116 -9.80 11.66 1.28
N PHE A 117 -8.97 11.01 2.08
CA PHE A 117 -7.53 11.29 2.16
C PHE A 117 -6.86 11.21 0.78
N LEU A 118 -7.07 10.11 0.05
CA LEU A 118 -6.48 9.93 -1.28
C LEU A 118 -7.06 10.92 -2.30
N VAL A 119 -8.35 11.24 -2.22
CA VAL A 119 -9.00 12.24 -3.09
C VAL A 119 -8.45 13.63 -2.83
N ALA A 120 -8.34 14.05 -1.57
CA ALA A 120 -7.81 15.36 -1.22
C ALA A 120 -6.36 15.54 -1.71
N ILE A 121 -5.52 14.51 -1.55
CA ILE A 121 -4.15 14.53 -2.08
C ILE A 121 -4.15 14.59 -3.59
N PHE A 122 -4.97 13.79 -4.27
CA PHE A 122 -5.06 13.81 -5.73
C PHE A 122 -5.47 15.19 -6.26
N ASP A 123 -6.52 15.80 -5.69
CA ASP A 123 -7.02 17.11 -6.11
C ASP A 123 -6.01 18.25 -5.89
N HIS A 124 -5.14 18.08 -4.90
CA HIS A 124 -4.06 19.02 -4.61
C HIS A 124 -2.86 18.79 -5.56
N TRP A 125 -2.42 17.55 -5.69
CA TRP A 125 -1.31 17.11 -6.52
C TRP A 125 -1.51 17.45 -8.01
N ILE A 126 -2.71 17.19 -8.56
CA ILE A 126 -2.97 17.38 -9.99
C ILE A 126 -2.87 18.83 -10.45
N LYS A 127 -3.02 19.79 -9.54
CA LYS A 127 -2.95 21.23 -9.84
C LYS A 127 -1.53 21.80 -9.80
N ARG A 128 -0.58 21.13 -9.11
CA ARG A 128 0.70 21.73 -8.76
C ARG A 128 1.93 20.87 -9.06
N ASP A 129 1.79 19.55 -8.89
CA ASP A 129 2.94 18.70 -8.63
C ASP A 129 3.08 17.56 -9.65
N VAL A 130 2.26 17.56 -10.71
CA VAL A 130 2.36 16.60 -11.82
C VAL A 130 3.74 16.69 -12.45
N GLY A 131 4.43 15.55 -12.57
CA GLY A 131 5.79 15.46 -13.11
C GLY A 131 6.90 15.92 -12.15
N LYS A 132 6.56 16.37 -10.93
CA LYS A 132 7.53 16.76 -9.89
C LYS A 132 7.51 15.81 -8.71
N ILE A 133 6.31 15.53 -8.19
CA ILE A 133 6.09 14.60 -7.08
C ILE A 133 5.37 13.37 -7.60
N PHE A 134 5.89 12.20 -7.29
CA PHE A 134 5.36 10.91 -7.72
C PHE A 134 4.65 10.23 -6.55
N VAL A 135 3.32 10.30 -6.54
CA VAL A 135 2.49 9.60 -5.55
C VAL A 135 2.13 8.24 -6.12
N MET A 136 2.73 7.19 -5.57
CA MET A 136 2.61 5.81 -6.08
C MET A 136 1.15 5.35 -6.20
N ASN A 137 0.29 5.74 -5.26
CA ASN A 137 -1.14 5.42 -5.30
C ASN A 137 -1.83 5.99 -6.53
N ILE A 138 -1.41 7.17 -6.99
CA ILE A 138 -1.94 7.84 -8.19
C ILE A 138 -1.36 7.17 -9.44
N GLU A 139 -0.03 7.01 -9.49
CA GLU A 139 0.67 6.41 -10.64
C GLU A 139 0.13 5.00 -10.97
N TRP A 140 -0.06 4.15 -9.95
CA TRP A 140 -0.58 2.79 -10.15
C TRP A 140 -2.06 2.78 -10.53
N ALA A 141 -2.86 3.70 -10.00
CA ALA A 141 -4.25 3.84 -10.42
C ALA A 141 -4.34 4.17 -11.90
N PHE A 142 -3.56 5.15 -12.36
CA PHE A 142 -3.50 5.50 -13.78
C PHE A 142 -2.99 4.36 -14.66
N ALA A 143 -1.92 3.68 -14.25
CA ALA A 143 -1.41 2.52 -14.97
C ALA A 143 -2.51 1.47 -15.18
N ASN A 144 -3.26 1.12 -14.13
CA ASN A 144 -4.34 0.15 -14.20
C ASN A 144 -5.49 0.60 -15.11
N PHE A 145 -5.85 1.87 -15.09
CA PHE A 145 -6.92 2.41 -15.97
C PHE A 145 -6.53 2.36 -17.44
N VAL A 146 -5.27 2.57 -17.79
CA VAL A 146 -4.79 2.45 -19.18
C VAL A 146 -4.38 1.03 -19.57
N GLY A 147 -4.59 0.05 -18.68
CA GLY A 147 -4.27 -1.36 -18.93
C GLY A 147 -2.78 -1.71 -18.84
N ALA A 148 -1.95 -0.80 -18.32
CA ALA A 148 -0.56 -1.10 -18.01
C ALA A 148 -0.47 -1.87 -16.69
N PRO A 149 0.50 -2.81 -16.53
CA PRO A 149 0.68 -3.52 -15.28
C PRO A 149 1.11 -2.53 -14.18
N GLY A 150 0.32 -2.45 -13.12
CA GLY A 150 0.70 -1.68 -11.93
C GLY A 150 1.83 -2.39 -11.17
N ALA A 151 2.67 -1.62 -10.48
CA ALA A 151 3.83 -2.15 -9.77
C ALA A 151 3.51 -2.74 -8.40
N VAL A 152 2.31 -2.52 -7.85
CA VAL A 152 1.97 -2.96 -6.49
C VAL A 152 0.90 -4.04 -6.48
N CYS A 153 1.16 -5.11 -5.75
CA CYS A 153 0.35 -6.32 -5.74
C CYS A 153 -1.10 -6.12 -5.26
N HIS A 154 -1.38 -5.17 -4.37
CA HIS A 154 -2.74 -4.99 -3.85
C HIS A 154 -3.73 -4.46 -4.92
N HIS A 155 -3.23 -3.82 -5.97
CA HIS A 155 -4.03 -3.40 -7.13
C HIS A 155 -3.72 -4.21 -8.40
N GLN A 156 -3.34 -5.47 -8.24
CA GLN A 156 -3.15 -6.45 -9.31
C GLN A 156 -4.10 -7.64 -9.14
N PRO A 157 -4.42 -8.38 -10.22
CA PRO A 157 -5.27 -9.56 -10.11
C PRO A 157 -4.63 -10.67 -9.27
N THR A 158 -3.31 -10.77 -9.26
CA THR A 158 -2.55 -11.76 -8.49
C THR A 158 -1.54 -11.09 -7.57
N CYS A 159 -1.05 -11.82 -6.57
CA CYS A 159 0.06 -11.42 -5.69
C CYS A 159 1.05 -12.59 -5.52
N GLY A 160 1.83 -12.63 -4.42
CA GLY A 160 2.67 -13.80 -4.10
C GLY A 160 4.07 -13.79 -4.70
N ARG A 161 4.53 -12.68 -5.33
CA ARG A 161 5.92 -12.58 -5.83
C ARG A 161 6.87 -11.90 -4.83
N SER A 162 6.34 -11.32 -3.74
CA SER A 162 7.11 -10.60 -2.72
C SER A 162 7.06 -11.39 -1.41
N VAL A 163 7.90 -12.40 -1.30
CA VAL A 163 8.08 -13.17 -0.07
C VAL A 163 8.86 -12.37 0.97
N ILE A 164 8.72 -12.70 2.24
CA ILE A 164 9.49 -12.11 3.35
C ILE A 164 10.33 -13.17 4.05
N VAL A 165 11.52 -12.79 4.47
CA VAL A 165 12.43 -13.64 5.24
C VAL A 165 12.52 -13.10 6.66
N GLU A 166 12.24 -13.93 7.64
CA GLU A 166 12.42 -13.63 9.05
C GLU A 166 13.85 -13.88 9.53
N HIS A 167 14.20 -13.31 10.68
CA HIS A 167 15.57 -13.35 11.24
C HIS A 167 16.14 -14.76 11.47
N ASN A 168 15.29 -15.78 11.58
CA ASN A 168 15.67 -17.19 11.72
C ASN A 168 15.81 -17.92 10.38
N GLY A 169 15.66 -17.20 9.25
CA GLY A 169 15.69 -17.76 7.91
C GLY A 169 14.36 -18.32 7.40
N ASP A 170 13.30 -18.29 8.19
CA ASP A 170 11.97 -18.70 7.73
C ASP A 170 11.43 -17.75 6.67
N VAL A 171 10.86 -18.33 5.61
CA VAL A 171 10.30 -17.61 4.46
C VAL A 171 8.78 -17.74 4.49
N TYR A 172 8.10 -16.60 4.34
CA TYR A 172 6.63 -16.51 4.34
C TYR A 172 6.11 -15.94 3.03
N ALA A 173 4.86 -16.27 2.72
CA ALA A 173 4.20 -15.92 1.47
C ALA A 173 4.16 -14.41 1.16
N CYS A 174 4.12 -13.56 2.19
CA CYS A 174 4.06 -12.10 2.08
C CYS A 174 4.34 -11.48 3.46
N ASP A 175 4.83 -10.24 3.50
CA ASP A 175 5.04 -9.44 4.72
C ASP A 175 3.75 -9.23 5.55
N HIS A 176 2.58 -9.25 4.90
CA HIS A 176 1.27 -9.22 5.57
C HIS A 176 0.82 -10.58 6.12
N TYR A 177 1.53 -11.65 5.82
CA TYR A 177 1.14 -13.03 6.11
C TYR A 177 2.25 -13.80 6.85
N VAL A 178 2.90 -13.14 7.82
CA VAL A 178 3.94 -13.77 8.67
C VAL A 178 3.23 -14.54 9.80
N TYR A 179 2.61 -15.66 9.43
CA TYR A 179 1.88 -16.56 10.33
C TYR A 179 2.21 -18.01 9.95
N PRO A 180 2.20 -18.96 10.91
CA PRO A 180 2.65 -20.34 10.68
C PRO A 180 2.06 -21.01 9.43
N GLN A 181 0.77 -20.80 9.16
CA GLN A 181 0.08 -21.40 8.01
C GLN A 181 0.51 -20.88 6.66
N TYR A 182 1.23 -19.75 6.61
CA TYR A 182 1.75 -19.13 5.38
C TYR A 182 3.26 -19.25 5.24
N ARG A 183 3.91 -20.08 6.09
CA ARG A 183 5.32 -20.37 5.98
C ARG A 183 5.58 -21.27 4.79
N LEU A 184 6.52 -20.88 3.94
CA LEU A 184 6.92 -21.61 2.73
C LEU A 184 8.06 -22.57 2.99
N GLY A 185 8.98 -22.20 3.89
CA GLY A 185 10.17 -22.98 4.19
C GLY A 185 11.23 -22.16 4.94
N ASN A 186 12.48 -22.58 4.83
CA ASN A 186 13.61 -21.87 5.43
C ASN A 186 14.77 -21.74 4.44
N MET A 187 15.27 -20.51 4.23
CA MET A 187 16.30 -20.21 3.25
C MET A 187 17.68 -20.86 3.54
N LEU A 188 17.89 -21.37 4.77
CA LEU A 188 19.09 -22.12 5.12
C LEU A 188 18.99 -23.59 4.70
N GLN A 189 17.82 -24.05 4.27
CA GLN A 189 17.55 -25.46 3.92
C GLN A 189 17.20 -25.66 2.44
N GLN A 190 16.65 -24.63 1.79
CA GLN A 190 16.23 -24.67 0.39
C GLN A 190 16.32 -23.31 -0.29
N MET A 191 16.37 -23.28 -1.61
CA MET A 191 16.50 -22.03 -2.37
C MET A 191 15.20 -21.20 -2.33
N ILE A 192 15.32 -19.89 -2.17
CA ILE A 192 14.17 -18.96 -2.17
C ILE A 192 13.39 -19.05 -3.48
N ALA A 193 14.07 -19.25 -4.62
CA ALA A 193 13.43 -19.40 -5.92
C ALA A 193 12.44 -20.57 -5.94
N GLU A 194 12.80 -21.72 -5.37
CA GLU A 194 11.93 -22.91 -5.26
C GLU A 194 10.68 -22.61 -4.43
N MET A 195 10.83 -21.84 -3.35
CA MET A 195 9.70 -21.42 -2.51
C MET A 195 8.77 -20.46 -3.26
N ILE A 196 9.31 -19.47 -3.98
CA ILE A 196 8.52 -18.51 -4.77
C ILE A 196 7.75 -19.19 -5.89
N ASP A 197 8.34 -20.19 -6.53
CA ASP A 197 7.75 -20.91 -7.65
C ASP A 197 6.96 -22.18 -7.21
N SER A 198 6.83 -22.41 -5.90
CA SER A 198 6.09 -23.54 -5.35
C SER A 198 4.59 -23.48 -5.68
N PRO A 199 3.91 -24.64 -5.82
CA PRO A 199 2.46 -24.67 -5.99
C PRO A 199 1.68 -23.96 -4.87
N GLN A 200 2.18 -24.02 -3.63
CA GLN A 200 1.61 -23.32 -2.49
C GLN A 200 1.63 -21.79 -2.70
N GLN A 201 2.76 -21.25 -3.14
CA GLN A 201 2.90 -19.81 -3.35
C GLN A 201 2.13 -19.33 -4.60
N GLN A 202 2.07 -20.13 -5.64
CA GLN A 202 1.25 -19.85 -6.82
C GLN A 202 -0.23 -19.81 -6.46
N ALA A 203 -0.73 -20.80 -5.71
CA ALA A 203 -2.12 -20.85 -5.24
C ALA A 203 -2.44 -19.62 -4.36
N PHE A 204 -1.56 -19.26 -3.42
CA PHE A 204 -1.69 -18.04 -2.61
C PHE A 204 -1.87 -16.78 -3.47
N GLY A 205 -1.08 -16.65 -4.53
CA GLY A 205 -1.15 -15.51 -5.45
C GLY A 205 -2.44 -15.45 -6.25
N GLU A 206 -2.87 -16.58 -6.79
CA GLU A 206 -4.06 -16.73 -7.64
C GLU A 206 -5.37 -16.58 -6.83
N ASP A 207 -5.38 -17.01 -5.58
CA ASP A 207 -6.52 -16.90 -4.65
C ASP A 207 -6.97 -15.46 -4.47
N LYS A 208 -6.09 -14.50 -4.66
CA LYS A 208 -6.45 -13.10 -4.64
C LYS A 208 -7.58 -12.75 -5.62
N PHE A 209 -7.57 -13.30 -6.83
CA PHE A 209 -8.65 -13.12 -7.81
C PHE A 209 -9.75 -14.17 -7.66
N LYS A 210 -9.39 -15.43 -7.44
CA LYS A 210 -10.34 -16.54 -7.35
C LYS A 210 -11.35 -16.36 -6.24
N GLN A 211 -10.95 -15.79 -5.09
CA GLN A 211 -11.80 -15.57 -3.91
C GLN A 211 -12.53 -14.24 -3.90
N LEU A 212 -12.52 -13.46 -5.01
CA LEU A 212 -13.28 -12.23 -5.09
C LEU A 212 -14.79 -12.50 -4.98
N PRO A 213 -15.53 -11.79 -4.09
CA PRO A 213 -16.98 -11.91 -4.00
C PRO A 213 -17.66 -11.39 -5.28
N ALA A 214 -18.91 -11.81 -5.50
CA ALA A 214 -19.71 -11.42 -6.66
C ALA A 214 -19.80 -9.89 -6.81
N GLN A 215 -19.97 -9.19 -5.71
CA GLN A 215 -19.99 -7.72 -5.67
C GLN A 215 -18.73 -7.10 -6.27
N CYS A 216 -17.54 -7.66 -6.04
CA CYS A 216 -16.31 -7.18 -6.65
C CYS A 216 -16.24 -7.50 -8.14
N ARG A 217 -16.69 -8.69 -8.55
CA ARG A 217 -16.66 -9.14 -9.96
C ARG A 217 -17.54 -8.27 -10.87
N SER A 218 -18.65 -7.73 -10.36
CA SER A 218 -19.55 -6.82 -11.07
C SER A 218 -19.20 -5.34 -10.86
N CYS A 219 -18.15 -5.01 -10.12
CA CYS A 219 -17.80 -3.65 -9.77
C CYS A 219 -17.17 -2.89 -10.95
N ASN A 220 -17.66 -1.68 -11.22
CA ASN A 220 -17.17 -0.83 -12.32
C ASN A 220 -15.72 -0.33 -12.15
N VAL A 221 -15.17 -0.38 -10.93
CA VAL A 221 -13.76 -0.04 -10.64
C VAL A 221 -12.89 -1.28 -10.42
N LEU A 222 -13.37 -2.49 -10.76
CA LEU A 222 -12.62 -3.72 -10.54
C LEU A 222 -11.21 -3.66 -11.14
N LYS A 223 -11.07 -3.21 -12.39
CA LYS A 223 -9.80 -3.15 -13.12
C LYS A 223 -8.75 -2.24 -12.46
N ALA A 224 -9.19 -1.25 -11.67
CA ALA A 224 -8.28 -0.39 -10.90
C ALA A 224 -8.01 -0.95 -9.49
N CYS A 225 -9.02 -1.57 -8.86
CA CYS A 225 -9.00 -1.99 -7.46
C CYS A 225 -8.51 -3.42 -7.24
N TRP A 226 -8.95 -4.38 -8.08
CA TRP A 226 -8.71 -5.83 -7.93
C TRP A 226 -9.01 -6.37 -6.52
N GLY A 227 -10.00 -5.71 -5.82
CA GLY A 227 -10.40 -6.07 -4.47
C GLY A 227 -9.36 -5.74 -3.38
N GLY A 228 -8.34 -4.95 -3.68
CA GLY A 228 -7.31 -4.55 -2.72
C GLY A 228 -6.50 -5.71 -2.16
N CYS A 229 -5.77 -5.51 -1.05
CA CYS A 229 -5.03 -6.55 -0.36
C CYS A 229 -5.94 -7.60 0.26
N SER A 230 -5.61 -8.88 0.08
CA SER A 230 -6.38 -10.00 0.65
C SER A 230 -6.41 -9.98 2.19
N LYS A 231 -5.37 -9.46 2.85
CA LYS A 231 -5.32 -9.24 4.30
C LYS A 231 -6.53 -8.48 4.83
N HIS A 232 -7.03 -7.52 4.06
CA HIS A 232 -8.13 -6.63 4.46
C HIS A 232 -9.52 -7.15 4.05
N ARG A 233 -9.64 -8.39 3.55
CA ARG A 233 -10.89 -8.98 3.05
C ARG A 233 -11.64 -9.76 4.11
N PHE A 234 -12.05 -9.11 5.16
CA PHE A 234 -12.77 -9.71 6.29
C PHE A 234 -14.22 -9.19 6.45
N MET A 235 -14.71 -8.39 5.49
CA MET A 235 -16.09 -7.92 5.51
C MET A 235 -17.01 -8.84 4.72
N LEU A 236 -18.31 -8.80 5.04
CA LEU A 236 -19.34 -9.43 4.24
C LEU A 236 -19.73 -8.52 3.06
N ASP A 237 -20.00 -9.13 1.91
CA ASP A 237 -20.57 -8.41 0.78
C ASP A 237 -22.09 -8.19 0.97
N ALA A 238 -22.73 -7.50 0.02
CA ALA A 238 -24.18 -7.21 0.08
C ALA A 238 -25.07 -8.47 0.11
N SER A 239 -24.56 -9.64 -0.27
CA SER A 239 -25.25 -10.93 -0.19
C SER A 239 -24.97 -11.70 1.13
N GLY A 240 -24.17 -11.13 2.03
CA GLY A 240 -23.76 -11.76 3.27
C GLY A 240 -22.60 -12.74 3.15
N LYS A 241 -21.91 -12.77 2.00
CA LYS A 241 -20.72 -13.63 1.78
C LYS A 241 -19.44 -12.91 2.22
N PRO A 242 -18.50 -13.63 2.87
CA PRO A 242 -17.23 -13.07 3.28
C PRO A 242 -16.31 -12.80 2.08
N GLY A 243 -15.28 -11.96 2.28
CA GLY A 243 -14.24 -11.69 1.30
C GLY A 243 -14.28 -10.28 0.71
N LEU A 244 -15.21 -9.42 1.14
CA LEU A 244 -15.17 -8.01 0.77
C LEU A 244 -14.06 -7.29 1.55
N ASN A 245 -13.32 -6.44 0.86
CA ASN A 245 -12.26 -5.65 1.47
C ASN A 245 -12.85 -4.58 2.40
N TYR A 246 -12.31 -4.46 3.59
CA TYR A 246 -12.70 -3.44 4.57
C TYR A 246 -12.63 -2.02 3.99
N LEU A 247 -11.61 -1.72 3.19
CA LEU A 247 -11.42 -0.41 2.57
C LEU A 247 -12.26 -0.20 1.30
N CYS A 248 -13.20 -1.11 0.98
CA CYS A 248 -13.96 -1.08 -0.27
C CYS A 248 -14.64 0.29 -0.53
N ALA A 249 -15.29 0.87 0.48
CA ALA A 249 -15.96 2.17 0.33
C ALA A 249 -14.97 3.30 -0.03
N GLY A 250 -13.81 3.35 0.61
CA GLY A 250 -12.75 4.31 0.31
C GLY A 250 -12.15 4.11 -1.07
N TYR A 251 -11.88 2.86 -1.47
CA TYR A 251 -11.39 2.57 -2.82
C TYR A 251 -12.42 2.93 -3.90
N GLN A 252 -13.71 2.67 -3.67
CA GLN A 252 -14.75 3.09 -4.61
C GLN A 252 -14.81 4.61 -4.73
N ARG A 253 -14.73 5.35 -3.62
CA ARG A 253 -14.70 6.81 -3.60
C ARG A 253 -13.52 7.34 -4.41
N TYR A 254 -12.31 6.81 -4.16
CA TYR A 254 -11.09 7.22 -4.82
C TYR A 254 -11.09 6.87 -6.31
N PHE A 255 -11.28 5.60 -6.68
CA PHE A 255 -11.20 5.16 -8.08
C PHE A 255 -12.33 5.69 -8.96
N ARG A 256 -13.49 6.07 -8.42
CA ARG A 256 -14.53 6.76 -9.18
C ARG A 256 -14.24 8.25 -9.38
N HIS A 257 -13.39 8.84 -8.57
CA HIS A 257 -13.00 10.24 -8.68
C HIS A 257 -12.01 10.48 -9.83
N LEU A 258 -11.13 9.52 -10.11
CA LEU A 258 -10.02 9.69 -11.06
C LEU A 258 -10.40 9.78 -12.56
N PRO A 259 -11.40 9.04 -13.11
CA PRO A 259 -11.63 8.93 -14.54
C PRO A 259 -11.77 10.25 -15.31
N PRO A 260 -12.42 11.32 -14.80
CA PRO A 260 -12.51 12.59 -15.52
C PRO A 260 -11.14 13.23 -15.82
N TYR A 261 -10.14 12.98 -15.00
CA TYR A 261 -8.79 13.54 -15.13
C TYR A 261 -7.85 12.70 -15.99
N LEU A 262 -8.15 11.41 -16.15
CA LEU A 262 -7.34 10.46 -16.92
C LEU A 262 -7.16 10.89 -18.36
N LYS A 263 -8.23 11.33 -19.02
CA LYS A 263 -8.20 11.77 -20.41
C LYS A 263 -7.26 12.96 -20.57
N ALA A 264 -7.39 13.97 -19.72
CA ALA A 264 -6.53 15.16 -19.75
C ALA A 264 -5.06 14.78 -19.56
N MET A 265 -4.72 13.86 -18.66
CA MET A 265 -3.34 13.43 -18.43
C MET A 265 -2.77 12.60 -19.60
N VAL A 266 -3.59 11.76 -20.24
CA VAL A 266 -3.17 11.01 -21.45
C VAL A 266 -2.92 11.98 -22.59
N ASP A 267 -3.77 12.97 -22.75
CA ASP A 267 -3.64 13.99 -23.79
C ASP A 267 -2.36 14.83 -23.58
N LEU A 268 -2.08 15.28 -22.37
CA LEU A 268 -0.85 15.99 -22.00
C LEU A 268 0.42 15.16 -22.28
N ARG A 269 0.43 13.88 -21.91
CA ARG A 269 1.56 12.98 -22.24
C ARG A 269 1.74 12.77 -23.74
N SER A 270 0.66 12.78 -24.52
CA SER A 270 0.74 12.65 -25.97
C SER A 270 1.30 13.91 -26.62
N GLU A 271 1.01 15.09 -26.08
CA GLU A 271 1.56 16.37 -26.50
C GLU A 271 3.06 16.49 -26.16
N GLU A 272 3.49 16.09 -24.97
CA GLU A 272 4.89 16.04 -24.57
C GLU A 272 5.74 15.14 -25.49
N ARG A 273 5.19 13.99 -25.90
CA ARG A 273 5.83 13.10 -26.90
C ARG A 273 5.94 13.76 -28.27
N ARG A 274 4.92 14.51 -28.70
CA ARG A 274 4.95 15.25 -30.00
C ARG A 274 5.98 16.39 -30.03
N VAL A 275 6.25 17.00 -28.88
CA VAL A 275 7.23 18.11 -28.78
C VAL A 275 8.67 17.58 -28.62
N GLY A 276 8.90 16.25 -28.67
CA GLY A 276 10.25 15.66 -28.64
C GLY A 276 10.96 15.75 -27.29
N LYS A 277 10.25 16.05 -26.22
CA LYS A 277 10.77 15.92 -24.86
C LYS A 277 10.69 14.45 -24.47
N GLU A 278 11.78 13.71 -24.69
CA GLU A 278 11.94 12.39 -24.11
C GLU A 278 11.81 12.50 -22.59
N CYS A 279 10.62 12.18 -22.08
CA CYS A 279 10.46 11.85 -20.69
C CYS A 279 11.23 10.53 -20.49
N ARG A 280 12.51 10.60 -20.13
CA ARG A 280 13.25 9.43 -19.65
C ARG A 280 12.51 8.98 -18.41
N SER A 281 11.59 8.04 -18.61
CA SER A 281 11.00 7.33 -17.48
C SER A 281 12.15 6.62 -16.76
N ARG A 282 12.54 7.09 -15.59
CA ARG A 282 13.48 6.42 -14.66
C ARG A 282 12.91 5.10 -14.13
N TRP A 283 11.86 4.59 -14.78
CA TRP A 283 11.13 3.38 -14.46
C TRP A 283 11.26 2.38 -15.61
N SER A 284 12.46 1.90 -15.86
CA SER A 284 12.65 0.61 -16.52
C SER A 284 12.91 -0.45 -15.44
N PRO A 285 12.33 -1.67 -15.58
CA PRO A 285 12.39 -2.73 -14.59
C PRO A 285 13.81 -3.18 -14.27
#